data_fb010063e8afa3437b941ae33c9d6e59
#
_entry.id   fb010063e8afa3437b941ae33c9d6e59
#
_cell.length_a   1.000
_cell.length_b   1.000
_cell.length_c   1.000
_cell.angle_alpha   90.00
_cell.angle_beta   90.00
_cell.angle_gamma   90.00
#
_symmetry.space_group_name_H-M   'P 1'
#
loop_
_entity.id
_entity.type
_entity.pdbx_description
1 polymer ?
#
loop_
_entity_poly.entity_id
_entity_poly.type
_entity_poly.pdbx_seq_one_letter_code
_entity_poly.pdbx_strand_id
1 'polypeptide(L)'
;MAESKKYEITVVPRSTYLGDQSDPSRNQYAFAYTITLTNTGNVAAQLLSRHWIITDSNNQVQEVRGKGVVGEQPLLRPNESFEYTSGTAIATPVGTMRGSYQMVATDGVKFDAPIPEFTLAMPRMLH
;
A
#
# COMPACT_ATOMS: atom_id res chain seq x y z
N MET A 1 12.88 25.08 -13.70
CA MET A 1 11.47 24.77 -13.87
C MET A 1 11.25 23.26 -13.73
N ALA A 2 10.40 22.86 -12.82
CA ALA A 2 10.11 21.45 -12.66
C ALA A 2 9.26 20.94 -13.82
N GLU A 3 9.66 19.83 -14.40
CA GLU A 3 8.86 19.18 -15.43
C GLU A 3 7.77 18.36 -14.78
N SER A 4 6.55 18.48 -15.28
CA SER A 4 5.45 17.63 -14.86
C SER A 4 5.67 16.23 -15.42
N LYS A 5 5.57 15.22 -14.57
CA LYS A 5 5.62 13.84 -15.05
C LYS A 5 4.29 13.50 -15.72
N LYS A 6 4.38 12.83 -16.85
CA LYS A 6 3.18 12.44 -17.59
C LYS A 6 2.42 11.34 -16.87
N TYR A 7 3.14 10.31 -16.40
CA TYR A 7 2.58 9.16 -15.71
C TYR A 7 3.10 9.13 -14.29
N GLU A 8 2.26 9.52 -13.32
CA GLU A 8 2.69 9.53 -11.93
C GLU A 8 1.49 9.37 -10.99
N ILE A 9 1.61 8.43 -10.08
CA ILE A 9 0.67 8.27 -8.98
C ILE A 9 1.46 8.44 -7.69
N THR A 10 1.06 9.39 -6.86
CA THR A 10 1.65 9.57 -5.53
C THR A 10 0.89 8.69 -4.56
N VAL A 11 1.62 7.88 -3.79
CA VAL A 11 1.03 6.92 -2.86
C VAL A 11 1.44 7.29 -1.45
N VAL A 12 0.46 7.49 -0.57
CA VAL A 12 0.69 7.83 0.84
C VAL A 12 0.10 6.73 1.72
N PRO A 13 0.94 5.90 2.34
CA PRO A 13 0.47 4.85 3.23
C PRO A 13 0.44 5.31 4.68
N ARG A 14 -0.47 4.73 5.48
CA ARG A 14 -0.44 4.82 6.93
C ARG A 14 -0.98 3.54 7.53
N SER A 15 -0.47 3.14 8.68
CA SER A 15 -0.85 1.90 9.34
C SER A 15 -1.34 2.14 10.75
N THR A 16 -2.17 1.20 11.23
CA THR A 16 -2.71 1.21 12.59
C THR A 16 -2.67 -0.21 13.15
N TYR A 17 -2.17 -0.37 14.36
CA TYR A 17 -2.18 -1.64 15.04
C TYR A 17 -3.61 -1.99 15.50
N LEU A 18 -4.03 -3.24 15.28
CA LEU A 18 -5.35 -3.72 15.67
C LEU A 18 -5.22 -4.67 16.86
N GLY A 19 -5.19 -4.10 18.07
CA GLY A 19 -5.03 -4.89 19.28
C GLY A 19 -6.10 -5.94 19.47
N ASP A 20 -7.36 -5.59 19.17
CA ASP A 20 -8.50 -6.50 19.32
C ASP A 20 -8.45 -7.70 18.38
N GLN A 21 -7.72 -7.59 17.29
CA GLN A 21 -7.57 -8.66 16.30
C GLN A 21 -6.23 -9.36 16.39
N SER A 22 -5.40 -8.96 17.35
CA SER A 22 -4.08 -9.52 17.55
C SER A 22 -4.07 -10.53 18.67
N ASP A 23 -3.12 -11.48 18.61
CA ASP A 23 -2.87 -12.43 19.69
C ASP A 23 -1.36 -12.61 19.84
N PRO A 24 -0.71 -11.71 20.63
CA PRO A 24 0.74 -11.78 20.83
C PRO A 24 1.21 -13.11 21.42
N SER A 25 0.38 -13.78 22.21
CA SER A 25 0.74 -15.08 22.77
C SER A 25 0.92 -16.16 21.69
N ARG A 26 0.35 -15.94 20.51
CA ARG A 26 0.49 -16.82 19.36
C ARG A 26 1.32 -16.19 18.23
N ASN A 27 2.03 -15.10 18.52
CA ASN A 27 2.80 -14.35 17.53
C ASN A 27 1.93 -13.90 16.35
N GLN A 28 0.76 -13.33 16.67
CA GLN A 28 -0.17 -12.81 15.68
C GLN A 28 -0.40 -11.33 15.94
N TYR A 29 0.13 -10.49 15.05
CA TYR A 29 0.05 -9.04 15.16
C TYR A 29 -0.68 -8.51 13.94
N ALA A 30 -1.90 -8.00 14.16
CA ALA A 30 -2.78 -7.54 13.09
C ALA A 30 -2.69 -6.02 12.93
N PHE A 31 -2.72 -5.58 11.68
CA PHE A 31 -2.65 -4.16 11.33
C PHE A 31 -3.67 -3.84 10.24
N ALA A 32 -4.26 -2.65 10.34
CA ALA A 32 -4.93 -2.04 9.22
C ALA A 32 -3.96 -1.09 8.53
N TYR A 33 -4.05 -0.98 7.23
CA TYR A 33 -3.32 0.05 6.51
C TYR A 33 -4.25 0.76 5.54
N THR A 34 -4.08 2.08 5.48
CA THR A 34 -4.86 2.94 4.61
C THR A 34 -3.92 3.56 3.59
N ILE A 35 -4.28 3.40 2.33
CA ILE A 35 -3.47 3.89 1.22
C ILE A 35 -4.25 4.96 0.48
N THR A 36 -3.63 6.13 0.31
CA THR A 36 -4.19 7.19 -0.52
C THR A 36 -3.37 7.30 -1.80
N LEU A 37 -4.03 7.08 -2.94
CA LEU A 37 -3.41 7.24 -4.25
C LEU A 37 -3.94 8.53 -4.88
N THR A 38 -3.04 9.36 -5.38
CA THR A 38 -3.41 10.59 -6.10
C THR A 38 -2.72 10.60 -7.45
N ASN A 39 -3.48 10.84 -8.51
CA ASN A 39 -2.87 11.00 -9.83
C ASN A 39 -2.23 12.40 -9.90
N THR A 40 -0.91 12.42 -9.79
CA THR A 40 -0.10 13.63 -9.86
C THR A 40 0.53 13.81 -11.23
N GLY A 41 0.18 12.94 -12.17
CA GLY A 41 0.58 13.03 -13.57
C GLY A 41 -0.41 13.82 -14.41
N ASN A 42 -0.23 13.74 -15.72
CA ASN A 42 -1.03 14.51 -16.68
C ASN A 42 -2.01 13.66 -17.48
N VAL A 43 -1.96 12.34 -17.31
CA VAL A 43 -2.81 11.40 -18.07
C VAL A 43 -3.60 10.57 -17.08
N ALA A 44 -4.90 10.37 -17.33
CA ALA A 44 -5.71 9.50 -16.52
C ALA A 44 -5.17 8.05 -16.58
N ALA A 45 -5.23 7.34 -15.46
CA ALA A 45 -4.71 5.99 -15.37
C ALA A 45 -5.59 5.12 -14.47
N GLN A 46 -5.67 3.85 -14.83
CA GLN A 46 -6.45 2.86 -14.08
C GLN A 46 -5.52 1.92 -13.34
N LEU A 47 -5.84 1.65 -12.08
CA LEU A 47 -5.14 0.64 -11.29
C LEU A 47 -5.63 -0.74 -11.72
N LEU A 48 -4.70 -1.60 -12.12
CA LEU A 48 -5.02 -2.97 -12.56
C LEU A 48 -4.77 -4.00 -11.47
N SER A 49 -3.60 -3.91 -10.82
CA SER A 49 -3.17 -4.93 -9.87
C SER A 49 -2.25 -4.32 -8.81
N ARG A 50 -2.00 -5.13 -7.77
CA ARG A 50 -1.12 -4.76 -6.67
C ARG A 50 -0.07 -5.82 -6.43
N HIS A 51 1.07 -5.40 -5.91
CA HIS A 51 2.14 -6.28 -5.47
C HIS A 51 2.66 -5.77 -4.13
N TRP A 52 2.57 -6.59 -3.10
CA TRP A 52 3.04 -6.26 -1.76
C TRP A 52 4.21 -7.15 -1.36
N ILE A 53 5.17 -6.56 -0.66
CA ILE A 53 6.28 -7.26 -0.02
C ILE A 53 6.22 -6.90 1.46
N ILE A 54 5.95 -7.90 2.30
CA ILE A 54 5.75 -7.73 3.73
C ILE A 54 6.89 -8.46 4.43
N THR A 55 7.65 -7.75 5.26
CA THR A 55 8.81 -8.32 5.95
C THR A 55 8.63 -8.13 7.45
N ASP A 56 8.77 -9.22 8.22
CA ASP A 56 8.72 -9.14 9.68
C ASP A 56 10.13 -8.98 10.28
N SER A 57 10.21 -8.87 11.61
CA SER A 57 11.49 -8.66 12.29
C SER A 57 12.39 -9.88 12.27
N ASN A 58 11.87 -11.03 11.89
CA ASN A 58 12.63 -12.28 11.72
C ASN A 58 13.13 -12.44 10.27
N ASN A 59 12.97 -11.40 9.45
CA ASN A 59 13.33 -11.41 8.02
C ASN A 59 12.52 -12.41 7.20
N GLN A 60 11.35 -12.81 7.72
CA GLN A 60 10.40 -13.60 6.92
C GLN A 60 9.71 -12.66 5.96
N VAL A 61 9.72 -13.02 4.68
CA VAL A 61 9.17 -12.20 3.60
C VAL A 61 7.95 -12.90 3.02
N GLN A 62 6.86 -12.13 2.92
CA GLN A 62 5.62 -12.59 2.29
C GLN A 62 5.35 -11.69 1.10
N GLU A 63 5.14 -12.29 -0.06
CA GLU A 63 4.73 -11.56 -1.25
C GLU A 63 3.26 -11.82 -1.54
N VAL A 64 2.52 -10.76 -1.87
CA VAL A 64 1.11 -10.83 -2.21
C VAL A 64 0.90 -10.12 -3.53
N ARG A 65 0.32 -10.82 -4.49
CA ARG A 65 -0.07 -10.25 -5.79
C ARG A 65 -1.56 -10.46 -5.96
N GLY A 66 -2.23 -9.44 -6.50
CA GLY A 66 -3.65 -9.56 -6.72
C GLY A 66 -4.19 -8.51 -7.67
N LYS A 67 -5.38 -8.77 -8.19
CA LYS A 67 -6.08 -7.86 -9.09
C LYS A 67 -6.78 -6.79 -8.28
N GLY A 68 -6.57 -5.53 -8.67
CA GLY A 68 -7.25 -4.39 -8.04
C GLY A 68 -6.92 -4.19 -6.58
N VAL A 69 -7.73 -3.39 -5.91
CA VAL A 69 -7.66 -3.11 -4.47
C VAL A 69 -9.07 -3.13 -3.91
N VAL A 70 -9.28 -3.92 -2.85
CA VAL A 70 -10.59 -4.14 -2.20
C VAL A 70 -11.74 -4.33 -3.20
N GLY A 71 -11.48 -5.12 -4.25
CA GLY A 71 -12.47 -5.44 -5.28
C GLY A 71 -12.64 -4.39 -6.36
N GLU A 72 -11.81 -3.35 -6.40
CA GLU A 72 -11.94 -2.27 -7.35
C GLU A 72 -10.69 -2.03 -8.18
N GLN A 73 -10.89 -1.53 -9.40
CA GLN A 73 -9.82 -1.09 -10.29
C GLN A 73 -10.09 0.38 -10.66
N PRO A 74 -9.80 1.31 -9.72
CA PRO A 74 -10.21 2.70 -9.92
C PRO A 74 -9.47 3.36 -11.08
N LEU A 75 -10.21 4.18 -11.83
CA LEU A 75 -9.64 5.07 -12.84
C LEU A 75 -9.47 6.44 -12.20
N LEU A 76 -8.25 6.96 -12.21
CA LEU A 76 -7.92 8.25 -11.62
C LEU A 76 -7.54 9.24 -12.72
N ARG A 77 -8.33 10.30 -12.84
CA ARG A 77 -7.98 11.44 -13.68
C ARG A 77 -6.92 12.29 -12.97
N PRO A 78 -6.19 13.15 -13.69
CA PRO A 78 -5.24 14.06 -13.03
C PRO A 78 -5.89 14.79 -11.86
N ASN A 79 -5.19 14.80 -10.72
CA ASN A 79 -5.60 15.37 -9.43
C ASN A 79 -6.69 14.62 -8.68
N GLU A 80 -7.19 13.50 -9.21
CA GLU A 80 -8.13 12.66 -8.47
C GLU A 80 -7.40 11.72 -7.52
N SER A 81 -8.06 11.42 -6.40
CA SER A 81 -7.54 10.51 -5.38
C SER A 81 -8.49 9.36 -5.14
N PHE A 82 -7.91 8.24 -4.71
CA PHE A 82 -8.64 7.07 -4.24
C PHE A 82 -8.01 6.61 -2.93
N GLU A 83 -8.84 6.33 -1.94
CA GLU A 83 -8.36 5.86 -0.64
C GLU A 83 -9.04 4.55 -0.30
N TYR A 84 -8.27 3.59 0.21
CA TYR A 84 -8.83 2.34 0.69
C TYR A 84 -8.09 1.87 1.94
N THR A 85 -8.75 1.01 2.71
CA THR A 85 -8.18 0.39 3.90
C THR A 85 -8.27 -1.12 3.75
N SER A 86 -7.19 -1.80 4.12
CA SER A 86 -7.13 -3.25 4.14
C SER A 86 -6.36 -3.70 5.37
N GLY A 87 -6.16 -5.00 5.53
CA GLY A 87 -5.49 -5.53 6.71
C GLY A 87 -4.42 -6.55 6.37
N THR A 88 -3.52 -6.72 7.32
CA THR A 88 -2.48 -7.75 7.26
C THR A 88 -2.14 -8.22 8.67
N ALA A 89 -1.47 -9.36 8.77
CA ALA A 89 -0.95 -9.87 10.03
C ALA A 89 0.47 -10.38 9.82
N ILE A 90 1.32 -10.13 10.81
CA ILE A 90 2.70 -10.61 10.82
C ILE A 90 2.99 -11.31 12.13
N ALA A 91 4.09 -12.06 12.18
CA ALA A 91 4.44 -12.89 13.33
C ALA A 91 5.24 -12.14 14.40
N THR A 92 5.59 -10.87 14.16
CA THR A 92 6.38 -10.06 15.09
C THR A 92 5.70 -8.72 15.33
N PRO A 93 6.04 -8.02 16.45
CA PRO A 93 5.39 -6.73 16.77
C PRO A 93 5.73 -5.60 15.79
N VAL A 94 6.82 -5.74 15.03
CA VAL A 94 7.27 -4.73 14.08
C VAL A 94 7.61 -5.40 12.76
N GLY A 95 7.25 -4.74 11.68
CA GLY A 95 7.61 -5.17 10.34
C GLY A 95 7.49 -4.01 9.36
N THR A 96 7.64 -4.30 8.08
CA THR A 96 7.54 -3.30 7.02
C THR A 96 6.69 -3.82 5.88
N MET A 97 6.09 -2.88 5.15
CA MET A 97 5.41 -3.16 3.89
C MET A 97 5.93 -2.21 2.83
N ARG A 98 6.09 -2.73 1.62
CA ARG A 98 6.42 -1.95 0.43
C ARG A 98 5.85 -2.66 -0.78
N GLY A 99 5.84 -2.00 -1.91
CA GLY A 99 5.34 -2.66 -3.11
C GLY A 99 5.07 -1.69 -4.24
N SER A 100 4.12 -2.06 -5.09
CA SER A 100 3.75 -1.26 -6.24
C SER A 100 2.34 -1.59 -6.71
N TYR A 101 1.75 -0.62 -7.42
CA TYR A 101 0.53 -0.86 -8.18
C TYR A 101 0.88 -0.85 -9.66
N GLN A 102 0.27 -1.75 -10.41
CA GLN A 102 0.43 -1.80 -11.86
C GLN A 102 -0.71 -1.00 -12.47
N MET A 103 -0.36 0.04 -13.22
CA MET A 103 -1.28 1.00 -13.79
C MET A 103 -1.27 0.94 -15.31
N VAL A 104 -2.40 1.34 -15.91
CA VAL A 104 -2.46 1.58 -17.35
C VAL A 104 -3.08 2.95 -17.59
N ALA A 105 -2.36 3.80 -18.29
CA ALA A 105 -2.86 5.12 -18.69
C ALA A 105 -3.87 4.98 -19.82
N THR A 106 -4.73 5.98 -19.98
CA THR A 106 -5.77 5.96 -21.03
C THR A 106 -5.19 5.96 -22.44
N ASP A 107 -3.92 6.35 -22.60
CA ASP A 107 -3.21 6.25 -23.89
C ASP A 107 -2.57 4.87 -24.11
N GLY A 108 -2.82 3.90 -23.20
CA GLY A 108 -2.32 2.54 -23.33
C GLY A 108 -0.97 2.27 -22.70
N VAL A 109 -0.29 3.27 -22.17
CA VAL A 109 1.02 3.10 -21.54
C VAL A 109 0.85 2.45 -20.17
N LYS A 110 1.58 1.36 -19.93
CA LYS A 110 1.63 0.69 -18.64
C LYS A 110 2.80 1.20 -17.83
N PHE A 111 2.58 1.39 -16.54
CA PHE A 111 3.63 1.84 -15.63
C PHE A 111 3.34 1.34 -14.21
N ASP A 112 4.38 1.32 -13.38
CA ASP A 112 4.23 0.97 -11.97
C ASP A 112 4.21 2.23 -11.13
N ALA A 113 3.31 2.23 -10.13
CA ALA A 113 3.27 3.27 -9.11
C ALA A 113 3.89 2.68 -7.83
N PRO A 114 5.08 3.14 -7.43
CA PRO A 114 5.73 2.59 -6.24
C PRO A 114 5.00 3.00 -4.97
N ILE A 115 4.92 2.04 -4.03
CA ILE A 115 4.41 2.29 -2.70
C ILE A 115 5.62 2.46 -1.79
N PRO A 116 5.82 3.65 -1.18
CA PRO A 116 6.95 3.84 -0.27
C PRO A 116 6.89 2.85 0.89
N GLU A 117 8.05 2.38 1.33
CA GLU A 117 8.09 1.50 2.49
C GLU A 117 7.51 2.19 3.70
N PHE A 118 6.68 1.48 4.45
CA PHE A 118 6.15 1.99 5.71
C PHE A 118 6.22 0.91 6.78
N THR A 119 6.20 1.35 8.04
CA THR A 119 6.39 0.48 9.18
C THR A 119 5.05 0.02 9.74
N LEU A 120 4.99 -1.27 10.08
CA LEU A 120 3.94 -1.84 10.91
C LEU A 120 4.52 -1.97 12.31
N ALA A 121 3.92 -1.29 13.29
CA ALA A 121 4.49 -1.30 14.63
C ALA A 121 3.39 -1.34 15.69
N MET A 122 3.46 -2.34 16.55
CA MET A 122 2.66 -2.37 17.76
C MET A 122 3.13 -1.22 18.66
N PRO A 123 2.22 -0.37 19.19
CA PRO A 123 2.62 0.74 20.03
C PRO A 123 3.36 0.28 21.26
N ARG A 124 4.40 1.04 21.64
CA ARG A 124 5.09 0.79 22.90
C ARG A 124 4.22 1.27 24.05
N MET A 125 4.12 0.40 25.05
CA MET A 125 3.52 0.81 26.32
C MET A 125 4.61 1.46 27.17
N LEU A 126 4.37 2.70 27.59
CA LEU A 126 5.27 3.39 28.51
C LEU A 126 4.73 3.22 29.92
N HIS A 127 5.60 2.79 30.82
CA HIS A 127 5.27 2.62 32.23
C HIS A 127 5.87 3.72 33.08
#